data_1d27c667b59a4677df1f58a78a1daf08
#
_entry.id   1d27c667b59a4677df1f58a78a1daf08
#
_cell.length_a   1.000
_cell.length_b   1.000
_cell.length_c   1.000
_cell.angle_alpha   90.00
_cell.angle_beta   90.00
_cell.angle_gamma   90.00
#
_symmetry.space_group_name_H-M   'P 1'
#
loop_
_entity.id
_entity.type
_entity.pdbx_description
1 polymer ?
#
loop_
_entity_poly.entity_id
_entity_poly.type
_entity_poly.pdbx_seq_one_letter_code
_entity_poly.pdbx_strand_id
1 'polypeptide(L)'
;MKYRAPRAKEWTHISLDRALDMVADRVWESRKRTFVHKKDGMTINHTTAICHLGGATLDIEENYLIRKLFTLGLGMVCISNQARI
;
A
#
# COMPACT_ATOMS: atom_id res chain seq x y z
N MET A 1 16.44 9.40 2.70
CA MET A 1 15.60 8.81 1.62
C MET A 1 16.04 9.32 0.27
N LYS A 2 15.97 8.49 -0.74
CA LYS A 2 16.32 8.86 -2.12
C LYS A 2 15.13 8.64 -3.04
N TYR A 3 14.93 9.56 -3.97
CA TYR A 3 13.85 9.50 -4.93
C TYR A 3 14.40 9.56 -6.35
N ARG A 4 13.82 8.74 -7.22
CA ARG A 4 14.11 8.78 -8.65
C ARG A 4 12.80 8.94 -9.42
N ALA A 5 12.69 10.04 -10.16
CA ALA A 5 11.51 10.30 -10.98
C ALA A 5 11.37 9.25 -12.08
N PRO A 6 10.15 9.04 -12.62
CA PRO A 6 9.97 8.11 -13.74
C PRO A 6 10.91 8.47 -14.91
N ARG A 7 11.64 7.47 -15.41
CA ARG A 7 12.60 7.58 -16.48
C ARG A 7 13.84 8.45 -16.18
N ALA A 8 14.00 8.89 -14.92
CA ALA A 8 15.20 9.62 -14.53
C ALA A 8 16.38 8.65 -14.35
N LYS A 9 17.59 9.16 -14.60
CA LYS A 9 18.81 8.36 -14.46
C LYS A 9 19.47 8.51 -13.10
N GLU A 10 19.14 9.56 -12.37
CA GLU A 10 19.79 9.89 -11.11
C GLU A 10 18.80 9.86 -9.95
N TRP A 11 19.33 9.60 -8.75
CA TRP A 11 18.57 9.60 -7.52
C TRP A 11 18.73 10.95 -6.81
N THR A 12 17.64 11.45 -6.25
CA THR A 12 17.62 12.71 -5.52
C THR A 12 17.37 12.43 -4.05
N HIS A 13 18.10 13.12 -3.17
CA HIS A 13 17.84 13.02 -1.73
C HIS A 13 16.56 13.79 -1.37
N ILE A 14 15.69 13.14 -0.60
CA ILE A 14 14.48 13.77 -0.07
C ILE A 14 14.34 13.43 1.42
N SER A 15 13.59 14.23 2.16
CA SER A 15 13.30 13.95 3.56
C SER A 15 12.34 12.74 3.68
N LEU A 16 12.33 12.12 4.86
CA LEU A 16 11.40 11.03 5.14
C LEU A 16 9.95 11.53 5.06
N ASP A 17 9.67 12.71 5.63
CA ASP A 17 8.32 13.28 5.59
C ASP A 17 7.85 13.50 4.17
N ARG A 18 8.72 14.01 3.30
CA ARG A 18 8.38 14.19 1.89
C ARG A 18 8.11 12.86 1.20
N ALA A 19 8.92 11.84 1.50
CA ALA A 19 8.72 10.52 0.94
C ALA A 19 7.38 9.91 1.36
N LEU A 20 7.03 10.05 2.65
CA LEU A 20 5.74 9.54 3.15
C LEU A 20 4.56 10.27 2.53
N ASP A 21 4.66 11.59 2.34
CA ASP A 21 3.62 12.36 1.67
C ASP A 21 3.41 11.90 0.24
N MET A 22 4.48 11.64 -0.49
CA MET A 22 4.39 11.17 -1.87
C MET A 22 3.74 9.79 -1.96
N VAL A 23 4.10 8.88 -1.05
CA VAL A 23 3.48 7.54 -0.99
C VAL A 23 2.01 7.66 -0.64
N ALA A 24 1.67 8.49 0.35
CA ALA A 24 0.29 8.68 0.77
C ALA A 24 -0.58 9.25 -0.36
N ASP A 25 -0.05 10.20 -1.13
CA ASP A 25 -0.76 10.77 -2.28
C ASP A 25 -1.06 9.71 -3.34
N ARG A 26 -0.09 8.85 -3.64
CA ARG A 26 -0.27 7.77 -4.62
C ARG A 26 -1.29 6.74 -4.16
N VAL A 27 -1.23 6.36 -2.89
CA VAL A 27 -2.19 5.42 -2.30
C VAL A 27 -3.58 6.02 -2.33
N TRP A 28 -3.71 7.29 -1.94
CA TRP A 28 -4.99 7.99 -1.93
C TRP A 28 -5.61 8.07 -3.32
N GLU A 29 -4.83 8.46 -4.33
CA GLU A 29 -5.31 8.55 -5.70
C GLU A 29 -5.78 7.19 -6.23
N SER A 30 -4.98 6.15 -6.03
CA SER A 30 -5.33 4.81 -6.49
C SER A 30 -6.57 4.29 -5.80
N ARG A 31 -6.68 4.48 -4.49
CA ARG A 31 -7.84 4.07 -3.72
C ARG A 31 -9.10 4.84 -4.13
N LYS A 32 -9.00 6.15 -4.27
CA LYS A 32 -10.12 7.02 -4.66
C LYS A 32 -10.70 6.60 -6.00
N ARG A 33 -9.84 6.24 -6.95
CA ARG A 33 -10.25 5.86 -8.30
C ARG A 33 -10.84 4.45 -8.37
N THR A 34 -10.38 3.53 -7.52
CA THR A 34 -10.68 2.11 -7.65
C THR A 34 -11.46 1.51 -6.48
N PHE A 35 -11.74 2.30 -5.43
CA PHE A 35 -12.44 1.80 -4.25
C PHE A 35 -13.90 1.49 -4.57
N VAL A 36 -14.33 0.29 -4.22
CA VAL A 36 -15.71 -0.16 -4.42
C VAL A 36 -16.37 -0.33 -3.05
N HIS A 37 -17.37 0.50 -2.75
CA HIS A 37 -18.10 0.45 -1.49
C HIS A 37 -19.13 -0.66 -1.49
N LYS A 38 -19.94 -0.75 -2.55
CA LYS A 38 -21.01 -1.75 -2.67
C LYS A 38 -21.00 -2.38 -4.05
N LYS A 39 -21.27 -3.66 -4.11
CA LYS A 39 -21.45 -4.39 -5.36
C LYS A 39 -22.59 -5.39 -5.20
N ASP A 40 -23.55 -5.38 -6.16
CA ASP A 40 -24.69 -6.28 -6.17
C ASP A 40 -25.48 -6.26 -4.86
N GLY A 41 -25.65 -5.08 -4.26
CA GLY A 41 -26.37 -4.89 -3.01
C GLY A 41 -25.59 -5.29 -1.75
N MET A 42 -24.36 -5.78 -1.89
CA MET A 42 -23.49 -6.17 -0.77
C MET A 42 -22.43 -5.10 -0.53
N THR A 43 -22.19 -4.77 0.75
CA THR A 43 -21.12 -3.86 1.15
C THR A 43 -19.79 -4.62 1.13
N ILE A 44 -18.86 -4.20 0.29
CA ILE A 44 -17.55 -4.86 0.15
C ILE A 44 -16.36 -4.01 0.54
N ASN A 45 -16.42 -2.70 0.41
CA ASN A 45 -15.39 -1.75 0.88
C ASN A 45 -13.98 -2.18 0.54
N HIS A 46 -13.66 -2.38 -0.74
CA HIS A 46 -12.34 -2.87 -1.13
C HIS A 46 -11.75 -2.13 -2.32
N THR A 47 -10.42 -2.25 -2.47
CA THR A 47 -9.71 -1.87 -3.67
C THR A 47 -8.76 -3.00 -4.07
N THR A 48 -8.66 -3.27 -5.37
CA THR A 48 -7.74 -4.28 -5.91
C THR A 48 -6.57 -3.65 -6.66
N ALA A 49 -6.50 -2.32 -6.70
CA ALA A 49 -5.46 -1.61 -7.45
C ALA A 49 -4.13 -1.49 -6.70
N ILE A 50 -4.11 -1.81 -5.42
CA ILE A 50 -2.92 -1.71 -4.58
C ILE A 50 -2.63 -3.08 -3.99
N CYS A 51 -1.37 -3.50 -4.06
CA CYS A 51 -0.99 -4.76 -3.43
C CYS A 51 0.24 -4.57 -2.53
N HIS A 52 0.34 -5.42 -1.52
CA HIS A 52 1.46 -5.43 -0.59
C HIS A 52 2.12 -6.81 -0.59
N LEU A 53 3.42 -6.83 -0.75
CA LEU A 53 4.23 -8.03 -0.65
C LEU A 53 5.17 -7.89 0.54
N GLY A 54 4.94 -8.69 1.57
CA GLY A 54 5.71 -8.61 2.80
C GLY A 54 7.07 -9.28 2.70
N GLY A 55 7.75 -9.39 3.83
CA GLY A 55 9.08 -9.96 3.93
C GLY A 55 9.15 -11.13 4.90
N ALA A 56 10.15 -11.98 4.72
CA ALA A 56 10.34 -13.17 5.53
C ALA A 56 10.77 -12.87 6.97
N THR A 57 11.36 -11.70 7.20
CA THR A 57 11.92 -11.33 8.50
C THR A 57 11.01 -10.44 9.34
N LEU A 58 9.80 -10.20 8.90
CA LEU A 58 8.84 -9.42 9.66
C LEU A 58 8.33 -10.23 10.85
N ASP A 59 8.21 -9.59 12.01
CA ASP A 59 7.65 -10.23 13.19
C ASP A 59 6.11 -10.22 13.19
N ILE A 60 5.52 -10.83 14.20
CA ILE A 60 4.05 -10.94 14.31
C ILE A 60 3.41 -9.56 14.45
N GLU A 61 4.03 -8.67 15.21
CA GLU A 61 3.48 -7.35 15.46
C GLU A 61 3.49 -6.50 14.19
N GLU A 62 4.57 -6.55 13.42
CA GLU A 62 4.66 -5.85 12.14
C GLU A 62 3.62 -6.37 11.16
N ASN A 63 3.45 -7.68 11.05
CA ASN A 63 2.45 -8.30 10.20
C ASN A 63 1.02 -7.93 10.63
N TYR A 64 0.77 -7.86 11.93
CA TYR A 64 -0.51 -7.44 12.47
C TYR A 64 -0.83 -5.99 12.07
N LEU A 65 0.14 -5.09 12.21
CA LEU A 65 -0.03 -3.68 11.84
C LEU A 65 -0.27 -3.52 10.33
N ILE A 66 0.46 -4.26 9.52
CA ILE A 66 0.28 -4.25 8.07
C ILE A 66 -1.15 -4.67 7.70
N ARG A 67 -1.63 -5.75 8.28
CA ARG A 67 -2.97 -6.24 7.99
C ARG A 67 -4.04 -5.27 8.49
N LYS A 68 -3.85 -4.71 9.65
CA LYS A 68 -4.79 -3.75 10.22
C LYS A 68 -4.88 -2.48 9.36
N LEU A 69 -3.74 -1.93 8.96
CA LEU A 69 -3.73 -0.72 8.15
C LEU A 69 -4.23 -0.97 6.73
N PHE A 70 -3.65 -1.96 6.05
CA PHE A 70 -3.90 -2.14 4.63
C PHE A 70 -5.25 -2.80 4.36
N THR A 71 -5.58 -3.86 5.06
CA THR A 71 -6.86 -4.54 4.84
C THR A 71 -8.02 -3.81 5.49
N LEU A 72 -7.95 -3.51 6.77
CA LEU A 72 -9.05 -2.87 7.49
C LEU A 72 -9.13 -1.37 7.20
N GLY A 73 -8.00 -0.67 7.18
CA GLY A 73 -7.99 0.77 6.99
C GLY A 73 -8.17 1.18 5.54
N LEU A 74 -7.45 0.56 4.62
CA LEU A 74 -7.45 0.95 3.20
C LEU A 74 -8.34 0.08 2.31
N GLY A 75 -8.78 -1.06 2.80
CA GLY A 75 -9.61 -1.97 2.01
C GLY A 75 -8.84 -2.75 0.95
N MET A 76 -7.54 -2.94 1.15
CA MET A 76 -6.71 -3.69 0.21
C MET A 76 -6.97 -5.19 0.34
N VAL A 77 -7.19 -5.85 -0.78
CA VAL A 77 -7.38 -7.30 -0.86
C VAL A 77 -6.06 -8.02 -1.10
N CYS A 78 -5.20 -7.43 -1.91
CA CYS A 78 -3.98 -8.07 -2.39
C CYS A 78 -2.84 -7.91 -1.40
N ILE A 79 -2.82 -8.74 -0.37
CA ILE A 79 -1.74 -8.77 0.63
C ILE A 79 -1.17 -10.19 0.67
N SER A 80 0.14 -10.29 0.54
CA SER A 80 0.84 -11.57 0.58
C SER A 80 2.18 -11.42 1.27
N ASN A 81 2.78 -12.52 1.64
CA ASN A 81 4.12 -12.54 2.20
C ASN A 81 5.06 -13.29 1.27
N GLN A 82 6.26 -12.75 1.13
CA GLN A 82 7.27 -13.30 0.24
C GLN A 82 7.64 -14.75 0.57
N ALA A 83 7.78 -15.06 1.84
CA ALA A 83 8.25 -16.37 2.28
C ALA A 83 7.09 -17.26 2.73
N ARG A 84 6.26 -17.65 1.82
CA ARG A 84 5.21 -18.65 2.05
C ARG A 84 5.78 -20.06 1.89
N ILE A 85 6.59 -20.41 2.82
CA ILE A 85 7.16 -21.77 2.83
C ILE A 85 6.31 -22.68 3.70
#